data_e027459a765d818a8b279f17d410f1b5
#
_entry.id   e027459a765d818a8b279f17d410f1b5
#
_cell.length_a   1.000
_cell.length_b   1.000
_cell.length_c   1.000
_cell.angle_alpha   90.00
_cell.angle_beta   90.00
_cell.angle_gamma   90.00
#
_symmetry.space_group_name_H-M   'P 1'
#
loop_
_entity.id
_entity.type
_entity.pdbx_description
1 polymer ?
#
loop_
_entity_poly.entity_id
_entity_poly.type
_entity_poly.pdbx_seq_one_letter_code
_entity_poly.pdbx_strand_id
1 'polypeptide(L)'
;MKEKKFKFGLSALMSIILLISCTDLEIEPTDSVIENLTGEFTGVGDVDAAISNVYNAVYGQIGNQADLYALNEVTTDELLVPTRGTDWGDNGLWRNLHEHTWTAIHPFVLNNWNNLNTNVFNTTEIIDPISGADASQLAEAKFLRAFSMFWILDMYGQVPFREADEGPEVDPIVLTRTEAVDFVITDLNEAIPDLPTVGPSASTNKASRAAANYLLAKVLLNKHIYNGTGTPDAADMTAVVNAVDAIAADGYSLQAGYFDIFEESVDNETIWFAETGVGNRIWNGLHYNQNAPGNDGGGWNGWSTLAEFYDLFEGDPNTNVPGSGQEERRGFVPTDGSNLGIGYGFLIGQQYDETGAAMTDRPGQPLIFTKEFPGLLGNDERTGIRTIKYHPENGSFTNHEIVFRYADAHLMKAEAIFRGGTSGDDALTMINDLRAIRNTSTSLTALTDQDILDERGRELYKEFWRRNDQIRFGKFAEPWGLKSSTEDFRVLFPIPATALLSNPNLTQNPGY
;
A
#
# COMPACT_ATOMS: atom_id res chain seq x y z
N MET A 1 80.15 12.71 -15.95
CA MET A 1 79.38 13.86 -15.38
C MET A 1 78.33 14.45 -16.36
N LYS A 2 78.39 14.17 -17.68
CA LYS A 2 77.41 14.71 -18.61
C LYS A 2 76.06 13.95 -18.63
N GLU A 3 76.04 12.66 -18.39
CA GLU A 3 74.79 11.86 -18.42
C GLU A 3 73.84 12.12 -17.26
N LYS A 4 74.34 12.47 -16.04
CA LYS A 4 73.49 12.78 -14.87
C LYS A 4 72.74 14.11 -15.03
N LYS A 5 73.29 15.09 -15.81
CA LYS A 5 72.63 16.38 -16.04
C LYS A 5 71.50 16.28 -17.04
N PHE A 6 71.61 15.37 -18.02
CA PHE A 6 70.55 15.15 -19.03
C PHE A 6 69.33 14.43 -18.39
N LYS A 7 69.53 13.46 -17.49
CA LYS A 7 68.43 12.77 -16.82
C LYS A 7 67.63 13.69 -15.87
N PHE A 8 68.30 14.65 -15.24
CA PHE A 8 67.66 15.63 -14.36
C PHE A 8 66.81 16.66 -15.12
N GLY A 9 67.32 17.11 -16.30
CA GLY A 9 66.56 18.02 -17.15
C GLY A 9 65.29 17.38 -17.80
N LEU A 10 65.37 16.08 -18.15
CA LEU A 10 64.23 15.34 -18.71
C LEU A 10 63.16 15.06 -17.62
N SER A 11 63.54 14.75 -16.39
CA SER A 11 62.64 14.60 -15.25
C SER A 11 61.94 15.90 -14.85
N ALA A 12 62.63 17.03 -14.88
CA ALA A 12 62.07 18.34 -14.58
C ALA A 12 61.09 18.80 -15.72
N LEU A 13 61.42 18.50 -16.99
CA LEU A 13 60.50 18.80 -18.10
C LEU A 13 59.25 17.93 -18.06
N MET A 14 59.37 16.66 -17.67
CA MET A 14 58.24 15.73 -17.51
C MET A 14 57.32 16.09 -16.32
N SER A 15 57.90 16.63 -15.22
CA SER A 15 57.10 17.14 -14.08
C SER A 15 56.39 18.47 -14.39
N ILE A 16 56.90 19.29 -15.29
CA ILE A 16 56.24 20.54 -15.69
C ILE A 16 55.10 20.27 -16.67
N ILE A 17 55.21 19.23 -17.52
CA ILE A 17 54.10 18.82 -18.45
C ILE A 17 52.93 18.23 -17.67
N LEU A 18 53.15 17.63 -16.47
CA LEU A 18 52.09 17.10 -15.59
C LEU A 18 51.33 18.16 -14.80
N LEU A 19 51.81 19.39 -14.74
CA LEU A 19 51.12 20.50 -14.06
C LEU A 19 50.27 21.39 -14.98
N ILE A 20 50.24 21.12 -16.27
CA ILE A 20 49.44 21.88 -17.21
C ILE A 20 48.21 21.07 -17.74
N SER A 21 47.99 19.89 -17.20
CA SER A 21 46.84 19.03 -17.50
C SER A 21 45.66 19.21 -16.49
N CYS A 22 45.43 20.43 -16.02
CA CYS A 22 44.10 20.83 -15.60
C CYS A 22 43.42 21.47 -16.81
N THR A 23 43.02 20.66 -17.77
CA THR A 23 41.95 21.07 -18.68
C THR A 23 40.68 21.01 -17.86
N ASP A 24 40.00 22.13 -17.72
CA ASP A 24 38.57 22.13 -17.47
C ASP A 24 37.94 21.13 -18.43
N LEU A 25 37.48 20.02 -17.92
CA LEU A 25 36.52 19.19 -18.62
C LEU A 25 35.20 19.96 -18.58
N GLU A 26 35.04 20.96 -19.42
CA GLU A 26 33.70 21.35 -19.85
C GLU A 26 33.14 20.15 -20.62
N ILE A 27 32.40 19.31 -19.89
CA ILE A 27 31.50 18.34 -20.49
C ILE A 27 30.38 19.19 -21.08
N GLU A 28 30.51 19.60 -22.34
CA GLU A 28 29.31 20.02 -23.07
C GLU A 28 28.44 18.77 -23.21
N PRO A 29 27.25 18.72 -22.61
CA PRO A 29 26.32 17.61 -22.78
C PRO A 29 25.77 17.69 -24.22
N THR A 30 26.37 16.94 -25.15
CA THR A 30 25.95 16.91 -26.55
C THR A 30 24.70 16.07 -26.82
N ASP A 31 24.13 15.39 -25.79
CA ASP A 31 22.96 14.53 -25.92
C ASP A 31 21.90 14.71 -24.81
N SER A 32 22.02 15.72 -23.96
CA SER A 32 20.91 16.10 -23.11
C SER A 32 20.07 17.16 -23.80
N VAL A 33 18.82 16.89 -24.02
CA VAL A 33 17.84 17.95 -24.24
C VAL A 33 17.93 18.83 -22.99
N ILE A 34 18.64 19.97 -23.10
CA ILE A 34 18.51 21.03 -22.10
C ILE A 34 17.13 21.60 -22.35
N GLU A 35 16.11 21.03 -21.74
CA GLU A 35 14.89 21.79 -21.49
C GLU A 35 15.36 23.01 -20.71
N ASN A 36 15.03 24.18 -21.22
CA ASN A 36 15.30 25.43 -20.54
C ASN A 36 14.50 25.42 -19.24
N LEU A 37 15.13 24.99 -18.15
CA LEU A 37 14.57 25.04 -16.78
C LEU A 37 14.27 26.46 -16.29
N THR A 38 14.45 27.46 -17.15
CA THR A 38 14.14 28.88 -16.92
C THR A 38 12.91 29.35 -17.69
N GLY A 39 12.15 28.43 -18.31
CA GLY A 39 10.89 28.78 -18.99
C GLY A 39 9.75 28.90 -17.97
N GLU A 40 8.91 29.90 -18.13
CA GLU A 40 7.59 29.96 -17.46
C GLU A 40 6.83 28.67 -17.79
N PHE A 41 6.11 28.09 -16.80
CA PHE A 41 5.21 26.97 -17.06
C PHE A 41 4.18 27.38 -18.11
N THR A 42 4.07 26.60 -19.17
CA THR A 42 3.21 26.90 -20.33
C THR A 42 2.01 25.97 -20.47
N GLY A 43 1.75 25.19 -19.42
CA GLY A 43 0.71 24.16 -19.40
C GLY A 43 1.17 22.81 -19.90
N VAL A 44 0.39 21.78 -19.62
CA VAL A 44 0.60 20.42 -20.15
C VAL A 44 0.13 20.37 -21.61
N GLY A 45 0.97 19.89 -22.49
CA GLY A 45 0.66 19.90 -23.95
C GLY A 45 -0.46 18.93 -24.37
N ASP A 46 -0.66 17.84 -23.61
CA ASP A 46 -1.71 16.84 -23.82
C ASP A 46 -2.21 16.36 -22.45
N VAL A 47 -3.36 16.87 -22.04
CA VAL A 47 -3.95 16.62 -20.71
C VAL A 47 -4.36 15.16 -20.54
N ASP A 48 -4.91 14.51 -21.57
CA ASP A 48 -5.33 13.10 -21.50
C ASP A 48 -4.12 12.18 -21.30
N ALA A 49 -3.04 12.46 -22.03
CA ALA A 49 -1.78 11.72 -21.88
C ALA A 49 -1.16 11.94 -20.49
N ALA A 50 -1.21 13.16 -19.97
CA ALA A 50 -0.70 13.49 -18.65
C ALA A 50 -1.48 12.77 -17.54
N ILE A 51 -2.81 12.78 -17.57
CA ILE A 51 -3.68 12.04 -16.65
C ILE A 51 -3.38 10.54 -16.74
N SER A 52 -3.26 9.98 -17.94
CA SER A 52 -2.95 8.57 -18.15
C SER A 52 -1.59 8.19 -17.55
N ASN A 53 -0.59 9.07 -17.66
CA ASN A 53 0.72 8.86 -17.04
C ASN A 53 0.65 8.83 -15.52
N VAL A 54 -0.17 9.68 -14.90
CA VAL A 54 -0.38 9.66 -13.45
C VAL A 54 -1.08 8.37 -13.01
N TYR A 55 -2.13 7.91 -13.73
CA TYR A 55 -2.74 6.61 -13.45
C TYR A 55 -1.71 5.47 -13.52
N ASN A 56 -0.89 5.43 -14.56
CA ASN A 56 0.14 4.41 -14.72
C ASN A 56 1.16 4.44 -13.57
N ALA A 57 1.54 5.64 -13.11
CA ALA A 57 2.44 5.79 -11.97
C ALA A 57 1.77 5.26 -10.68
N VAL A 58 0.52 5.62 -10.42
CA VAL A 58 -0.25 5.14 -9.25
C VAL A 58 -0.44 3.62 -9.32
N TYR A 59 -0.81 3.07 -10.47
CA TYR A 59 -0.96 1.62 -10.64
C TYR A 59 0.34 0.87 -10.43
N GLY A 60 1.47 1.41 -10.93
CA GLY A 60 2.80 0.85 -10.68
C GLY A 60 3.17 0.85 -9.20
N GLN A 61 2.80 1.89 -8.44
CA GLN A 61 3.01 1.96 -6.99
C GLN A 61 2.15 0.93 -6.25
N ILE A 62 0.89 0.77 -6.65
CA ILE A 62 -0.03 -0.20 -6.06
C ILE A 62 0.45 -1.63 -6.33
N GLY A 63 0.79 -1.99 -7.56
CA GLY A 63 1.24 -3.33 -7.94
C GLY A 63 2.61 -3.74 -7.38
N ASN A 64 3.41 -2.79 -6.88
CA ASN A 64 4.71 -3.10 -6.28
C ASN A 64 4.53 -3.81 -4.92
N GLN A 65 5.35 -4.83 -4.65
CA GLN A 65 5.36 -5.49 -3.34
C GLN A 65 6.14 -4.72 -2.26
N ALA A 66 7.02 -3.80 -2.65
CA ALA A 66 7.80 -2.92 -1.78
C ALA A 66 7.07 -1.58 -1.56
N ASP A 67 7.78 -0.58 -1.10
CA ASP A 67 7.34 0.82 -1.00
C ASP A 67 5.96 0.95 -0.32
N LEU A 68 4.95 1.49 -0.99
CA LEU A 68 3.63 1.75 -0.40
C LEU A 68 3.01 0.50 0.25
N TYR A 69 3.05 -0.64 -0.44
CA TYR A 69 2.45 -1.88 0.06
C TYR A 69 3.19 -2.41 1.28
N ALA A 70 4.51 -2.58 1.19
CA ALA A 70 5.31 -3.09 2.31
C ALA A 70 5.23 -2.19 3.56
N LEU A 71 5.22 -0.87 3.36
CA LEU A 71 5.12 0.10 4.45
C LEU A 71 3.77 0.05 5.18
N ASN A 72 2.69 -0.36 4.51
CA ASN A 72 1.38 -0.49 5.14
C ASN A 72 1.08 -1.88 5.67
N GLU A 73 1.73 -2.92 5.14
CA GLU A 73 1.46 -4.31 5.50
C GLU A 73 2.49 -4.92 6.45
N VAL A 74 3.80 -4.81 6.11
CA VAL A 74 4.87 -5.47 6.87
C VAL A 74 5.17 -4.78 8.19
N THR A 75 4.71 -3.56 8.38
CA THR A 75 4.82 -2.81 9.64
C THR A 75 3.70 -3.12 10.63
N THR A 76 2.87 -4.14 10.37
CA THR A 76 1.68 -4.47 11.15
C THR A 76 1.77 -5.85 11.81
N ASP A 77 0.76 -6.22 12.57
CA ASP A 77 0.57 -7.57 13.12
C ASP A 77 0.09 -8.57 12.06
N GLU A 78 -0.25 -8.09 10.86
CA GLU A 78 -0.85 -8.90 9.81
C GLU A 78 0.18 -9.69 9.02
N LEU A 79 1.22 -9.04 8.51
CA LEU A 79 2.21 -9.64 7.61
C LEU A 79 3.64 -9.41 8.07
N LEU A 80 4.50 -10.38 7.77
CA LEU A 80 5.94 -10.28 7.95
C LEU A 80 6.69 -10.97 6.82
N VAL A 81 7.95 -10.58 6.64
CA VAL A 81 8.85 -11.19 5.66
C VAL A 81 10.13 -11.65 6.36
N PRO A 82 10.16 -12.90 6.87
CA PRO A 82 11.31 -13.44 7.60
C PRO A 82 12.41 -13.85 6.64
N THR A 83 13.66 -13.79 7.10
CA THR A 83 14.79 -14.35 6.35
C THR A 83 14.76 -15.88 6.40
N ARG A 84 14.81 -16.54 5.24
CA ARG A 84 14.78 -17.99 5.05
C ARG A 84 16.10 -18.46 4.44
N GLY A 85 16.99 -19.00 5.26
CA GLY A 85 18.34 -19.33 4.80
C GLY A 85 19.06 -18.09 4.26
N THR A 86 19.33 -18.04 2.94
CA THR A 86 19.90 -16.89 2.23
C THR A 86 18.85 -15.96 1.61
N ASP A 87 17.61 -16.41 1.53
CA ASP A 87 16.53 -15.69 0.84
C ASP A 87 15.87 -14.66 1.76
N TRP A 88 15.41 -13.56 1.20
CA TRP A 88 14.72 -12.45 1.90
C TRP A 88 15.56 -11.81 3.02
N GLY A 89 16.88 -11.91 2.90
CA GLY A 89 17.81 -11.25 3.82
C GLY A 89 17.86 -9.74 3.63
N ASP A 90 18.02 -9.29 2.39
CA ASP A 90 17.98 -7.91 1.88
C ASP A 90 18.55 -6.87 2.83
N ASN A 91 19.70 -7.18 3.44
CA ASN A 91 20.32 -6.36 4.48
C ASN A 91 19.40 -5.98 5.66
N GLY A 92 18.34 -6.75 5.89
CA GLY A 92 17.39 -6.52 6.98
C GLY A 92 16.24 -5.58 6.66
N LEU A 93 16.07 -5.13 5.42
CA LEU A 93 15.04 -4.16 5.04
C LEU A 93 13.65 -4.59 5.52
N TRP A 94 13.24 -5.83 5.22
CA TRP A 94 11.94 -6.36 5.63
C TRP A 94 11.79 -6.50 7.14
N ARG A 95 12.85 -7.00 7.80
CA ARG A 95 12.84 -7.17 9.27
C ARG A 95 12.75 -5.83 9.99
N ASN A 96 13.46 -4.81 9.49
CA ASN A 96 13.40 -3.47 10.06
C ASN A 96 11.98 -2.87 10.01
N LEU A 97 11.19 -3.22 8.99
CA LEU A 97 9.77 -2.83 8.94
C LEU A 97 8.98 -3.52 10.05
N HIS A 98 9.08 -4.83 10.16
CA HIS A 98 8.33 -5.57 11.18
C HIS A 98 8.73 -5.19 12.61
N GLU A 99 10.03 -5.00 12.86
CA GLU A 99 10.56 -4.64 14.19
C GLU A 99 10.38 -3.15 14.55
N HIS A 100 9.90 -2.33 13.62
CA HIS A 100 9.83 -0.86 13.75
C HIS A 100 11.19 -0.23 14.03
N THR A 101 12.23 -0.66 13.29
CA THR A 101 13.60 -0.16 13.45
C THR A 101 14.13 0.58 12.20
N TRP A 102 13.21 0.94 11.30
CA TRP A 102 13.53 1.74 10.11
C TRP A 102 14.12 3.12 10.46
N THR A 103 14.84 3.68 9.49
CA THR A 103 15.50 4.99 9.62
C THR A 103 15.21 5.86 8.39
N ALA A 104 15.62 7.13 8.43
CA ALA A 104 15.45 8.10 7.34
C ALA A 104 16.18 7.76 6.03
N ILE A 105 16.98 6.69 6.01
CA ILE A 105 17.66 6.19 4.81
C ILE A 105 17.08 4.87 4.30
N HIS A 106 15.94 4.41 4.85
CA HIS A 106 15.29 3.18 4.38
C HIS A 106 14.77 3.38 2.94
N PRO A 107 15.16 2.51 1.98
CA PRO A 107 14.87 2.75 0.57
C PRO A 107 13.37 2.79 0.27
N PHE A 108 12.53 1.96 0.92
CA PHE A 108 11.09 1.97 0.69
C PHE A 108 10.45 3.28 1.17
N VAL A 109 10.95 3.85 2.27
CA VAL A 109 10.50 5.16 2.77
C VAL A 109 10.81 6.27 1.75
N LEU A 110 12.04 6.25 1.20
CA LEU A 110 12.46 7.23 0.19
C LEU A 110 11.69 7.08 -1.13
N ASN A 111 11.60 5.86 -1.65
CA ASN A 111 10.93 5.60 -2.92
C ASN A 111 9.46 6.00 -2.87
N ASN A 112 8.76 5.59 -1.81
CA ASN A 112 7.36 5.92 -1.62
C ASN A 112 7.14 7.44 -1.51
N TRP A 113 7.98 8.13 -0.75
CA TRP A 113 7.97 9.59 -0.66
C TRP A 113 8.11 10.26 -2.02
N ASN A 114 9.13 9.88 -2.78
CA ASN A 114 9.41 10.47 -4.09
C ASN A 114 8.26 10.23 -5.08
N ASN A 115 7.78 8.99 -5.15
CA ASN A 115 6.71 8.62 -6.07
C ASN A 115 5.41 9.39 -5.79
N LEU A 116 5.00 9.47 -4.52
CA LEU A 116 3.79 10.20 -4.14
C LEU A 116 3.91 11.69 -4.40
N ASN A 117 5.05 12.33 -4.06
CA ASN A 117 5.27 13.75 -4.32
C ASN A 117 5.33 14.07 -5.82
N THR A 118 5.90 13.16 -6.63
CA THR A 118 5.87 13.31 -8.10
C THR A 118 4.44 13.30 -8.63
N ASN A 119 3.58 12.41 -8.13
CA ASN A 119 2.17 12.40 -8.53
C ASN A 119 1.45 13.69 -8.13
N VAL A 120 1.70 14.20 -6.92
CA VAL A 120 1.12 15.48 -6.46
C VAL A 120 1.51 16.63 -7.39
N PHE A 121 2.79 16.72 -7.76
CA PHE A 121 3.26 17.77 -8.65
C PHE A 121 2.68 17.64 -10.07
N ASN A 122 2.74 16.45 -10.68
CA ASN A 122 2.20 16.20 -12.01
C ASN A 122 0.69 16.51 -12.10
N THR A 123 -0.07 16.17 -11.05
CA THR A 123 -1.50 16.50 -11.00
C THR A 123 -1.74 18.00 -10.80
N THR A 124 -0.88 18.69 -10.07
CA THR A 124 -0.96 20.16 -9.91
C THR A 124 -0.71 20.88 -11.23
N GLU A 125 0.24 20.39 -12.06
CA GLU A 125 0.44 20.91 -13.43
C GLU A 125 -0.79 20.72 -14.32
N ILE A 126 -1.49 19.57 -14.19
CA ILE A 126 -2.74 19.32 -14.95
C ILE A 126 -3.86 20.26 -14.49
N ILE A 127 -3.95 20.54 -13.19
CA ILE A 127 -5.01 21.37 -12.59
C ILE A 127 -4.80 22.87 -12.87
N ASP A 128 -3.55 23.28 -13.16
CA ASP A 128 -3.27 24.67 -13.47
C ASP A 128 -4.09 25.14 -14.67
N PRO A 129 -4.74 26.34 -14.59
CA PRO A 129 -5.60 26.85 -15.68
C PRO A 129 -4.92 26.98 -17.04
N ILE A 130 -3.59 27.15 -17.06
CA ILE A 130 -2.81 27.24 -18.33
C ILE A 130 -2.84 25.92 -19.10
N SER A 131 -2.99 24.79 -18.43
CA SER A 131 -3.09 23.46 -19.05
C SER A 131 -4.41 23.26 -19.81
N GLY A 132 -5.43 24.05 -19.53
CA GLY A 132 -6.69 24.04 -20.28
C GLY A 132 -7.51 22.77 -20.11
N ALA A 133 -7.35 22.04 -18.99
CA ALA A 133 -8.13 20.86 -18.67
C ALA A 133 -9.63 21.18 -18.55
N ASP A 134 -10.48 20.29 -19.05
CA ASP A 134 -11.92 20.41 -18.88
C ASP A 134 -12.38 19.96 -17.47
N ALA A 135 -13.67 20.13 -17.15
CA ALA A 135 -14.21 19.83 -15.82
C ALA A 135 -14.01 18.36 -15.40
N SER A 136 -14.17 17.42 -16.32
CA SER A 136 -13.94 15.98 -16.02
C SER A 136 -12.46 15.68 -15.77
N GLN A 137 -11.57 16.24 -16.61
CA GLN A 137 -10.11 16.10 -16.48
C GLN A 137 -9.61 16.73 -15.17
N LEU A 138 -10.15 17.92 -14.82
CA LEU A 138 -9.86 18.55 -13.52
C LEU A 138 -10.29 17.70 -12.34
N ALA A 139 -11.47 17.08 -12.43
CA ALA A 139 -11.99 16.21 -11.36
C ALA A 139 -11.14 14.94 -11.20
N GLU A 140 -10.72 14.30 -12.31
CA GLU A 140 -9.81 13.15 -12.25
C GLU A 140 -8.45 13.54 -11.66
N ALA A 141 -7.87 14.66 -12.08
CA ALA A 141 -6.58 15.13 -11.55
C ALA A 141 -6.66 15.45 -10.06
N LYS A 142 -7.74 16.12 -9.59
CA LYS A 142 -7.97 16.38 -8.16
C LYS A 142 -8.12 15.10 -7.33
N PHE A 143 -8.84 14.10 -7.84
CA PHE A 143 -8.93 12.80 -7.18
C PHE A 143 -7.55 12.14 -7.02
N LEU A 144 -6.73 12.11 -8.08
CA LEU A 144 -5.39 11.52 -8.06
C LEU A 144 -4.43 12.30 -7.17
N ARG A 145 -4.55 13.65 -7.13
CA ARG A 145 -3.81 14.49 -6.20
C ARG A 145 -4.20 14.20 -4.75
N ALA A 146 -5.49 14.19 -4.47
CA ALA A 146 -6.02 13.86 -3.15
C ALA A 146 -5.57 12.48 -2.67
N PHE A 147 -5.58 11.46 -3.54
CA PHE A 147 -5.10 10.11 -3.24
C PHE A 147 -3.61 10.11 -2.85
N SER A 148 -2.77 10.76 -3.64
CA SER A 148 -1.34 10.80 -3.36
C SER A 148 -1.01 11.64 -2.12
N MET A 149 -1.68 12.79 -1.93
CA MET A 149 -1.53 13.62 -0.73
C MET A 149 -2.03 12.93 0.54
N PHE A 150 -3.12 12.15 0.46
CA PHE A 150 -3.61 11.34 1.57
C PHE A 150 -2.53 10.38 2.08
N TRP A 151 -1.84 9.67 1.19
CA TRP A 151 -0.78 8.75 1.61
C TRP A 151 0.45 9.48 2.17
N ILE A 152 0.82 10.66 1.64
CA ILE A 152 1.91 11.46 2.23
C ILE A 152 1.50 11.92 3.63
N LEU A 153 0.28 12.44 3.79
CA LEU A 153 -0.27 12.87 5.07
C LEU A 153 -0.31 11.75 6.10
N ASP A 154 -0.85 10.59 5.73
CA ASP A 154 -1.00 9.43 6.62
C ASP A 154 0.34 8.87 7.07
N MET A 155 1.31 8.79 6.14
CA MET A 155 2.57 8.10 6.38
C MET A 155 3.66 9.02 6.95
N TYR A 156 3.71 10.28 6.53
CA TYR A 156 4.82 11.21 6.87
C TYR A 156 4.37 12.45 7.66
N GLY A 157 3.10 12.80 7.61
CA GLY A 157 2.55 13.91 8.41
C GLY A 157 2.91 15.32 7.93
N GLN A 158 3.77 15.46 6.95
CA GLN A 158 4.18 16.72 6.32
C GLN A 158 4.02 16.56 4.80
N VAL A 159 3.30 17.48 4.15
CA VAL A 159 3.01 17.40 2.73
C VAL A 159 3.65 18.60 2.01
N PRO A 160 4.77 18.40 1.28
CA PRO A 160 5.31 19.44 0.41
C PRO A 160 4.33 19.78 -0.70
N PHE A 161 4.18 21.05 -0.98
CA PHE A 161 3.34 21.52 -2.05
C PHE A 161 3.96 22.74 -2.74
N ARG A 162 3.85 22.79 -4.06
CA ARG A 162 4.29 23.89 -4.91
C ARG A 162 3.31 24.06 -6.06
N GLU A 163 3.01 25.29 -6.41
CA GLU A 163 2.21 25.60 -7.61
C GLU A 163 3.00 25.30 -8.89
N ALA A 164 2.28 25.05 -9.98
CA ALA A 164 2.91 24.66 -11.24
C ALA A 164 3.76 25.77 -11.88
N ASP A 165 3.39 27.04 -11.63
CA ASP A 165 4.10 28.22 -12.13
C ASP A 165 5.32 28.62 -11.27
N GLU A 166 5.50 28.01 -10.11
CA GLU A 166 6.68 28.19 -9.28
C GLU A 166 7.87 27.39 -9.85
N GLY A 167 8.93 28.06 -10.20
CA GLY A 167 10.13 27.46 -10.79
C GLY A 167 10.89 26.54 -9.81
N PRO A 168 11.84 25.75 -10.33
CA PRO A 168 12.60 24.79 -9.51
C PRO A 168 13.47 25.44 -8.44
N GLU A 169 13.69 26.75 -8.49
CA GLU A 169 14.40 27.57 -7.50
C GLU A 169 13.53 27.95 -6.29
N VAL A 170 12.21 27.69 -6.33
CA VAL A 170 11.31 27.93 -5.22
C VAL A 170 11.17 26.64 -4.41
N ASP A 171 11.59 26.68 -3.14
CA ASP A 171 11.42 25.53 -2.26
C ASP A 171 9.92 25.32 -1.97
N PRO A 172 9.40 24.10 -2.14
CA PRO A 172 8.00 23.81 -1.84
C PRO A 172 7.63 24.22 -0.40
N ILE A 173 6.46 24.83 -0.23
CA ILE A 173 5.89 24.99 1.11
C ILE A 173 5.59 23.62 1.71
N VAL A 174 5.47 23.55 3.03
CA VAL A 174 5.15 22.30 3.73
C VAL A 174 3.84 22.49 4.48
N LEU A 175 2.81 21.82 4.02
CA LEU A 175 1.52 21.79 4.69
C LEU A 175 1.63 20.95 5.97
N THR A 176 1.11 21.49 7.06
CA THR A 176 0.90 20.73 8.30
C THR A 176 -0.15 19.66 8.10
N ARG A 177 -0.27 18.71 9.03
CA ARG A 177 -1.31 17.66 8.96
C ARG A 177 -2.71 18.22 8.83
N THR A 178 -3.04 19.28 9.57
CA THR A 178 -4.36 19.95 9.52
C THR A 178 -4.60 20.62 8.18
N GLU A 179 -3.62 21.37 7.66
CA GLU A 179 -3.73 22.02 6.35
C GLU A 179 -3.84 20.98 5.22
N ALA A 180 -3.06 19.91 5.29
CA ALA A 180 -3.08 18.85 4.28
C ALA A 180 -4.41 18.08 4.26
N VAL A 181 -4.98 17.77 5.43
CA VAL A 181 -6.29 17.09 5.49
C VAL A 181 -7.40 17.97 4.92
N ASP A 182 -7.38 19.26 5.22
CA ASP A 182 -8.36 20.21 4.67
C ASP A 182 -8.19 20.38 3.15
N PHE A 183 -6.96 20.37 2.65
CA PHE A 183 -6.66 20.40 1.22
C PHE A 183 -7.22 19.16 0.51
N VAL A 184 -6.94 17.97 1.03
CA VAL A 184 -7.45 16.69 0.47
C VAL A 184 -8.98 16.67 0.45
N ILE A 185 -9.64 17.10 1.53
CA ILE A 185 -11.10 17.19 1.60
C ILE A 185 -11.64 18.20 0.57
N THR A 186 -10.97 19.31 0.35
CA THR A 186 -11.35 20.32 -0.64
C THR A 186 -11.27 19.75 -2.05
N ASP A 187 -10.14 19.13 -2.43
CA ASP A 187 -9.97 18.50 -3.74
C ASP A 187 -11.08 17.48 -4.03
N LEU A 188 -11.39 16.62 -3.04
CA LEU A 188 -12.42 15.59 -3.19
C LEU A 188 -13.82 16.19 -3.34
N ASN A 189 -14.18 17.20 -2.53
CA ASN A 189 -15.48 17.87 -2.62
C ASN A 189 -15.65 18.61 -3.94
N GLU A 190 -14.58 19.18 -4.50
CA GLU A 190 -14.59 19.84 -5.79
C GLU A 190 -14.62 18.83 -6.96
N ALA A 191 -14.03 17.64 -6.80
CA ALA A 191 -14.01 16.61 -7.82
C ALA A 191 -15.35 15.85 -7.94
N ILE A 192 -15.98 15.48 -6.81
CA ILE A 192 -17.18 14.64 -6.75
C ILE A 192 -18.29 15.04 -7.72
N PRO A 193 -18.65 16.34 -7.87
CA PRO A 193 -19.74 16.74 -8.77
C PRO A 193 -19.49 16.45 -10.26
N ASP A 194 -18.24 16.49 -10.70
CA ASP A 194 -17.83 16.39 -12.10
C ASP A 194 -17.28 14.99 -12.45
N LEU A 195 -17.09 14.11 -11.45
CA LEU A 195 -16.70 12.72 -11.67
C LEU A 195 -17.89 11.87 -12.16
N PRO A 196 -17.63 10.86 -13.04
CA PRO A 196 -18.67 9.99 -13.53
C PRO A 196 -19.28 9.14 -12.41
N THR A 197 -20.60 8.91 -12.50
CA THR A 197 -21.26 7.88 -11.72
C THR A 197 -21.03 6.54 -12.39
N VAL A 198 -20.24 5.68 -11.77
CA VAL A 198 -19.93 4.33 -12.23
C VAL A 198 -20.37 3.37 -11.14
N GLY A 199 -21.27 2.45 -11.46
CA GLY A 199 -21.62 1.33 -10.59
C GLY A 199 -20.71 0.13 -10.82
N PRO A 200 -20.98 -1.01 -10.15
CA PRO A 200 -20.22 -2.25 -10.32
C PRO A 200 -20.06 -2.64 -11.79
N SER A 201 -18.84 -2.64 -12.31
CA SER A 201 -18.56 -2.89 -13.72
C SER A 201 -17.08 -3.07 -13.97
N ALA A 202 -16.69 -3.47 -15.18
CA ALA A 202 -15.29 -3.51 -15.61
C ALA A 202 -14.67 -2.11 -15.81
N SER A 203 -15.41 -1.02 -15.60
CA SER A 203 -14.93 0.36 -15.77
C SER A 203 -14.61 1.06 -14.46
N THR A 204 -14.43 0.31 -13.36
CA THR A 204 -14.03 0.86 -12.05
C THR A 204 -12.51 1.01 -11.90
N ASN A 205 -11.78 1.08 -13.00
CA ASN A 205 -10.32 1.29 -13.04
C ASN A 205 -9.90 2.77 -13.00
N LYS A 206 -10.83 3.71 -13.02
CA LYS A 206 -10.55 5.16 -12.99
C LYS A 206 -11.31 5.86 -11.87
N ALA A 207 -11.01 7.13 -11.69
CA ALA A 207 -11.74 8.00 -10.78
C ALA A 207 -13.24 8.00 -11.08
N SER A 208 -14.03 7.85 -10.05
CA SER A 208 -15.49 7.89 -10.10
C SER A 208 -16.03 8.60 -8.86
N ARG A 209 -17.30 8.99 -8.91
CA ARG A 209 -17.96 9.56 -7.73
C ARG A 209 -17.88 8.62 -6.52
N ALA A 210 -18.04 7.32 -6.74
CA ALA A 210 -17.93 6.32 -5.67
C ALA A 210 -16.51 6.23 -5.11
N ALA A 211 -15.46 6.25 -5.95
CA ALA A 211 -14.06 6.22 -5.52
C ALA A 211 -13.68 7.47 -4.72
N ALA A 212 -14.16 8.66 -5.15
CA ALA A 212 -13.92 9.90 -4.44
C ALA A 212 -14.66 9.95 -3.09
N ASN A 213 -15.92 9.48 -3.02
CA ASN A 213 -16.65 9.36 -1.76
C ASN A 213 -16.00 8.34 -0.81
N TYR A 214 -15.44 7.24 -1.33
CA TYR A 214 -14.69 6.29 -0.50
C TYR A 214 -13.47 6.94 0.14
N LEU A 215 -12.65 7.65 -0.65
CA LEU A 215 -11.47 8.33 -0.12
C LEU A 215 -11.86 9.45 0.87
N LEU A 216 -12.92 10.21 0.57
CA LEU A 216 -13.47 11.22 1.48
C LEU A 216 -13.90 10.61 2.82
N ALA A 217 -14.62 9.48 2.80
CA ALA A 217 -15.00 8.75 3.99
C ALA A 217 -13.76 8.29 4.80
N LYS A 218 -12.74 7.78 4.14
CA LYS A 218 -11.48 7.34 4.76
C LYS A 218 -10.75 8.51 5.44
N VAL A 219 -10.64 9.65 4.76
CA VAL A 219 -10.00 10.87 5.29
C VAL A 219 -10.76 11.40 6.49
N LEU A 220 -12.08 11.53 6.41
CA LEU A 220 -12.93 12.03 7.50
C LEU A 220 -12.90 11.12 8.72
N LEU A 221 -12.91 9.80 8.53
CA LEU A 221 -12.83 8.82 9.61
C LEU A 221 -11.52 8.96 10.41
N ASN A 222 -10.42 9.34 9.73
CA ASN A 222 -9.11 9.52 10.34
C ASN A 222 -8.78 10.97 10.72
N LYS A 223 -9.62 11.95 10.42
CA LYS A 223 -9.34 13.37 10.58
C LYS A 223 -8.92 13.76 12.00
N HIS A 224 -9.53 13.16 13.02
CA HIS A 224 -9.18 13.39 14.42
C HIS A 224 -7.75 12.94 14.77
N ILE A 225 -7.21 11.93 14.07
CA ILE A 225 -5.81 11.50 14.20
C ILE A 225 -4.89 12.51 13.55
N TYR A 226 -5.23 12.99 12.36
CA TYR A 226 -4.42 13.97 11.63
C TYR A 226 -4.38 15.33 12.35
N ASN A 227 -5.49 15.76 12.91
CA ASN A 227 -5.58 17.02 13.68
C ASN A 227 -5.06 16.89 15.12
N GLY A 228 -4.69 15.69 15.57
CA GLY A 228 -4.20 15.45 16.92
C GLY A 228 -5.23 15.69 18.02
N THR A 229 -6.53 15.72 17.69
CA THR A 229 -7.61 15.94 18.69
C THR A 229 -7.87 14.70 19.55
N GLY A 230 -7.50 13.52 19.05
CA GLY A 230 -7.68 12.23 19.74
C GLY A 230 -9.14 11.76 19.87
N THR A 231 -10.11 12.63 19.55
CA THR A 231 -11.55 12.31 19.65
C THR A 231 -12.22 12.65 18.31
N PRO A 232 -12.95 11.70 17.70
CA PRO A 232 -13.71 11.94 16.48
C PRO A 232 -14.79 13.01 16.69
N ASP A 233 -14.97 13.85 15.69
CA ASP A 233 -16.08 14.82 15.63
C ASP A 233 -17.33 14.15 15.07
N ALA A 234 -18.49 14.32 15.72
CA ALA A 234 -19.74 13.68 15.32
C ALA A 234 -20.23 14.16 13.93
N ALA A 235 -19.91 15.40 13.54
CA ALA A 235 -20.25 15.90 12.20
C ALA A 235 -19.38 15.26 11.13
N ASP A 236 -18.07 15.06 11.36
CA ASP A 236 -17.20 14.31 10.47
C ASP A 236 -17.67 12.85 10.35
N MET A 237 -18.06 12.20 11.46
CA MET A 237 -18.60 10.84 11.44
C MET A 237 -19.92 10.74 10.66
N THR A 238 -20.78 11.76 10.77
CA THR A 238 -22.01 11.84 9.97
C THR A 238 -21.70 12.03 8.49
N ALA A 239 -20.67 12.79 8.15
CA ALA A 239 -20.21 12.95 6.77
C ALA A 239 -19.64 11.64 6.20
N VAL A 240 -18.95 10.81 7.00
CA VAL A 240 -18.56 9.45 6.60
C VAL A 240 -19.79 8.61 6.23
N VAL A 241 -20.84 8.61 7.08
CA VAL A 241 -22.08 7.89 6.79
C VAL A 241 -22.67 8.34 5.47
N ASN A 242 -22.77 9.65 5.24
CA ASN A 242 -23.34 10.20 4.00
C ASN A 242 -22.51 9.83 2.76
N ALA A 243 -21.20 9.83 2.84
CA ALA A 243 -20.33 9.44 1.75
C ALA A 243 -20.49 7.95 1.39
N VAL A 244 -20.62 7.08 2.39
CA VAL A 244 -20.87 5.65 2.16
C VAL A 244 -22.27 5.39 1.60
N ASP A 245 -23.28 6.13 2.07
CA ASP A 245 -24.65 6.06 1.52
C ASP A 245 -24.68 6.48 0.03
N ALA A 246 -23.86 7.46 -0.35
CA ALA A 246 -23.70 7.84 -1.75
C ALA A 246 -23.06 6.71 -2.59
N ILE A 247 -22.08 5.99 -2.06
CA ILE A 247 -21.51 4.81 -2.72
C ILE A 247 -22.56 3.71 -2.91
N ALA A 248 -23.36 3.42 -1.89
CA ALA A 248 -24.45 2.44 -1.98
C ALA A 248 -25.51 2.87 -3.02
N ALA A 249 -25.80 4.17 -3.11
CA ALA A 249 -26.72 4.72 -4.11
C ALA A 249 -26.21 4.57 -5.55
N ASP A 250 -24.90 4.45 -5.76
CA ASP A 250 -24.28 4.15 -7.05
C ASP A 250 -24.33 2.65 -7.40
N GLY A 251 -24.90 1.81 -6.51
CA GLY A 251 -25.19 0.39 -6.76
C GLY A 251 -24.23 -0.61 -6.09
N TYR A 252 -23.23 -0.14 -5.35
CA TYR A 252 -22.30 -1.03 -4.63
C TYR A 252 -22.97 -1.66 -3.40
N SER A 253 -22.63 -2.91 -3.13
CA SER A 253 -23.19 -3.67 -2.00
C SER A 253 -22.26 -4.82 -1.62
N LEU A 254 -22.41 -5.36 -0.40
CA LEU A 254 -21.73 -6.58 0.02
C LEU A 254 -22.10 -7.76 -0.88
N GLN A 255 -21.11 -8.59 -1.22
CA GLN A 255 -21.25 -9.78 -2.04
C GLN A 255 -20.92 -11.02 -1.21
N ALA A 256 -21.74 -12.08 -1.31
CA ALA A 256 -21.40 -13.41 -0.83
C ALA A 256 -20.33 -14.05 -1.74
N GLY A 257 -19.54 -14.98 -1.20
CA GLY A 257 -18.41 -15.53 -1.94
C GLY A 257 -17.20 -14.63 -1.81
N TYR A 258 -16.56 -14.66 -0.62
CA TYR A 258 -15.46 -13.72 -0.31
C TYR A 258 -14.33 -13.74 -1.32
N PHE A 259 -13.86 -14.94 -1.72
CA PHE A 259 -12.76 -15.06 -2.66
C PHE A 259 -13.16 -14.84 -4.13
N ASP A 260 -14.45 -14.90 -4.45
CA ASP A 260 -14.96 -14.58 -5.80
C ASP A 260 -14.76 -13.09 -6.15
N ILE A 261 -14.64 -12.21 -5.13
CA ILE A 261 -14.33 -10.79 -5.29
C ILE A 261 -12.90 -10.59 -5.85
N PHE A 262 -11.98 -11.51 -5.54
CA PHE A 262 -10.57 -11.45 -5.94
C PHE A 262 -10.27 -12.26 -7.22
N GLU A 263 -11.27 -12.51 -8.03
CA GLU A 263 -11.16 -13.03 -9.39
C GLU A 263 -11.21 -11.91 -10.42
N GLU A 264 -10.77 -12.18 -11.66
CA GLU A 264 -10.85 -11.23 -12.78
C GLU A 264 -12.28 -11.17 -13.35
N SER A 265 -13.25 -10.89 -12.49
CA SER A 265 -14.65 -10.78 -12.84
C SER A 265 -15.29 -9.53 -12.25
N VAL A 266 -16.40 -9.10 -12.80
CA VAL A 266 -17.17 -8.01 -12.21
C VAL A 266 -17.88 -8.52 -10.96
N ASP A 267 -17.68 -7.82 -9.86
CA ASP A 267 -18.30 -8.05 -8.56
C ASP A 267 -19.08 -6.80 -8.10
N ASN A 268 -19.78 -6.91 -6.96
CA ASN A 268 -20.58 -5.80 -6.43
C ASN A 268 -19.80 -4.89 -5.47
N GLU A 269 -18.58 -5.25 -5.13
CA GLU A 269 -17.80 -4.55 -4.10
C GLU A 269 -16.68 -3.69 -4.65
N THR A 270 -16.07 -4.04 -5.79
CA THR A 270 -14.89 -3.32 -6.33
C THR A 270 -15.28 -1.92 -6.80
N ILE A 271 -14.88 -0.91 -6.02
CA ILE A 271 -15.11 0.53 -6.26
C ILE A 271 -14.00 1.10 -7.14
N TRP A 272 -12.76 0.69 -6.90
CA TRP A 272 -11.60 1.09 -7.70
C TRP A 272 -10.55 -0.01 -7.70
N PHE A 273 -10.09 -0.38 -8.88
CA PHE A 273 -8.95 -1.28 -9.06
C PHE A 273 -7.86 -0.62 -9.90
N ALA A 274 -6.62 -1.00 -9.65
CA ALA A 274 -5.47 -0.62 -10.46
C ALA A 274 -5.30 -1.61 -11.62
N GLU A 275 -5.03 -1.09 -12.82
CA GLU A 275 -4.67 -1.90 -13.99
C GLU A 275 -3.23 -2.39 -13.88
N THR A 276 -2.98 -3.28 -12.94
CA THR A 276 -1.69 -3.89 -12.69
C THR A 276 -1.85 -5.36 -12.35
N GLY A 277 -0.77 -6.13 -12.49
CA GLY A 277 -0.77 -7.56 -12.23
C GLY A 277 -0.79 -7.88 -10.73
N VAL A 278 -1.60 -8.83 -10.34
CA VAL A 278 -1.71 -9.32 -8.95
C VAL A 278 -0.67 -10.40 -8.60
N GLY A 279 0.21 -10.74 -9.53
CA GLY A 279 1.20 -11.80 -9.34
C GLY A 279 2.04 -11.64 -8.08
N ASN A 280 2.47 -10.43 -7.76
CA ASN A 280 3.22 -10.14 -6.53
C ASN A 280 2.44 -10.52 -5.26
N ARG A 281 1.11 -10.43 -5.26
CA ARG A 281 0.25 -10.79 -4.12
C ARG A 281 0.12 -12.29 -3.92
N ILE A 282 0.44 -13.06 -4.96
CA ILE A 282 0.38 -14.53 -4.99
C ILE A 282 1.79 -15.10 -4.78
N TRP A 283 2.72 -14.80 -5.69
CA TRP A 283 4.04 -15.46 -5.76
C TRP A 283 4.90 -15.18 -4.53
N ASN A 284 4.79 -14.02 -3.90
CA ASN A 284 5.58 -13.68 -2.72
C ASN A 284 5.26 -14.56 -1.50
N GLY A 285 4.06 -15.16 -1.43
CA GLY A 285 3.64 -16.09 -0.37
C GLY A 285 3.82 -17.58 -0.72
N LEU A 286 3.77 -17.95 -2.00
CA LEU A 286 3.90 -19.35 -2.42
C LEU A 286 5.31 -19.91 -2.18
N HIS A 287 5.37 -21.21 -1.88
CA HIS A 287 6.64 -21.94 -1.79
C HIS A 287 7.29 -22.09 -3.17
N TYR A 288 8.61 -22.27 -3.22
CA TYR A 288 9.39 -22.45 -4.45
C TYR A 288 8.91 -23.61 -5.34
N ASN A 289 8.28 -24.62 -4.76
CA ASN A 289 7.72 -25.78 -5.47
C ASN A 289 6.24 -25.61 -5.84
N GLN A 290 5.58 -24.54 -5.39
CA GLN A 290 4.20 -24.25 -5.74
C GLN A 290 4.17 -23.33 -6.97
N ASN A 291 3.69 -23.84 -8.09
CA ASN A 291 3.62 -23.11 -9.34
C ASN A 291 2.23 -22.51 -9.53
N ALA A 292 2.19 -21.20 -9.80
CA ALA A 292 1.00 -20.51 -10.27
C ALA A 292 1.29 -19.87 -11.63
N PRO A 293 0.27 -19.71 -12.51
CA PRO A 293 0.45 -19.07 -13.80
C PRO A 293 1.18 -17.73 -13.70
N GLY A 294 1.99 -17.42 -14.71
CA GLY A 294 2.77 -16.18 -14.78
C GLY A 294 4.13 -16.21 -14.08
N ASN A 295 4.44 -17.27 -13.34
CA ASN A 295 5.75 -17.46 -12.73
C ASN A 295 6.23 -18.92 -12.86
N ASP A 296 6.93 -19.24 -13.94
CA ASP A 296 7.41 -20.58 -14.28
C ASP A 296 8.44 -21.15 -13.28
N GLY A 297 8.94 -20.34 -12.37
CA GLY A 297 9.95 -20.72 -11.37
C GLY A 297 9.38 -21.12 -10.01
N GLY A 298 8.07 -21.18 -9.86
CA GLY A 298 7.40 -21.35 -8.56
C GLY A 298 7.31 -20.07 -7.74
N GLY A 299 6.83 -20.17 -6.50
CA GLY A 299 6.72 -19.03 -5.59
C GLY A 299 8.06 -18.52 -5.07
N TRP A 300 8.03 -17.42 -4.35
CA TRP A 300 9.24 -16.77 -3.80
C TRP A 300 9.44 -17.06 -2.31
N ASN A 301 8.48 -17.71 -1.68
CA ASN A 301 8.54 -18.18 -0.29
C ASN A 301 8.90 -17.08 0.74
N GLY A 302 8.42 -15.86 0.54
CA GLY A 302 8.77 -14.71 1.39
C GLY A 302 7.73 -14.42 2.47
N TRP A 303 6.62 -13.89 2.04
CA TRP A 303 5.59 -13.29 2.91
C TRP A 303 4.80 -14.33 3.69
N SER A 304 4.53 -14.02 4.94
CA SER A 304 3.80 -14.86 5.89
C SER A 304 2.97 -13.99 6.82
N THR A 305 2.03 -14.61 7.55
CA THR A 305 1.27 -13.95 8.62
C THR A 305 1.71 -14.46 9.99
N LEU A 306 1.40 -13.69 11.03
CA LEU A 306 1.59 -14.09 12.43
C LEU A 306 0.53 -15.08 12.89
N ALA A 307 0.89 -15.94 13.84
CA ALA A 307 -0.05 -16.88 14.47
C ALA A 307 -1.22 -16.16 15.13
N GLU A 308 -0.95 -15.07 15.84
CA GLU A 308 -1.98 -14.28 16.53
C GLU A 308 -2.96 -13.60 15.57
N PHE A 309 -2.52 -13.15 14.39
CA PHE A 309 -3.42 -12.62 13.37
C PHE A 309 -4.30 -13.72 12.78
N TYR A 310 -3.70 -14.88 12.47
CA TYR A 310 -4.45 -16.05 12.02
C TYR A 310 -5.51 -16.50 13.04
N ASP A 311 -5.22 -16.42 14.33
CA ASP A 311 -6.14 -16.79 15.41
C ASP A 311 -7.35 -15.84 15.59
N LEU A 312 -7.38 -14.71 14.88
CA LEU A 312 -8.58 -13.87 14.80
C LEU A 312 -9.73 -14.55 14.05
N PHE A 313 -9.43 -15.49 13.16
CA PHE A 313 -10.41 -16.13 12.28
C PHE A 313 -11.00 -17.38 12.92
N GLU A 314 -12.32 -17.61 12.72
CA GLU A 314 -13.00 -18.80 13.21
C GLU A 314 -12.52 -20.09 12.51
N GLY A 315 -12.38 -21.16 13.25
CA GLY A 315 -12.00 -22.49 12.75
C GLY A 315 -10.99 -23.21 13.63
N ASP A 316 -10.59 -24.42 13.26
CA ASP A 316 -9.54 -25.17 13.98
C ASP A 316 -8.20 -24.42 13.82
N PRO A 317 -7.52 -24.03 14.92
CA PRO A 317 -6.30 -23.23 14.86
C PRO A 317 -5.09 -23.93 14.25
N ASN A 318 -5.17 -25.25 14.01
CA ASN A 318 -4.04 -26.05 13.54
C ASN A 318 -4.18 -26.57 12.11
N THR A 319 -5.30 -26.30 11.45
CA THR A 319 -5.58 -26.79 10.11
C THR A 319 -6.45 -25.80 9.35
N ASN A 320 -6.33 -25.79 8.03
CA ASN A 320 -7.20 -25.07 7.13
C ASN A 320 -7.64 -25.97 5.98
N VAL A 321 -8.32 -27.06 6.33
CA VAL A 321 -8.84 -28.06 5.38
C VAL A 321 -10.34 -27.85 5.23
N PRO A 322 -10.90 -28.01 4.03
CA PRO A 322 -12.34 -27.85 3.79
C PRO A 322 -13.20 -28.63 4.79
N GLY A 323 -14.21 -27.99 5.35
CA GLY A 323 -15.13 -28.61 6.31
C GLY A 323 -14.64 -28.66 7.75
N SER A 324 -13.51 -28.03 8.09
CA SER A 324 -13.01 -27.97 9.49
C SER A 324 -13.69 -26.88 10.34
N GLY A 325 -14.78 -26.28 9.86
CA GLY A 325 -15.56 -25.28 10.59
C GLY A 325 -14.97 -23.87 10.55
N GLN A 326 -14.03 -23.60 9.62
CA GLN A 326 -13.50 -22.27 9.43
C GLN A 326 -14.52 -21.32 8.77
N GLU A 327 -14.42 -20.04 9.10
CA GLU A 327 -15.13 -19.02 8.34
C GLU A 327 -14.59 -18.88 6.91
N GLU A 328 -15.39 -18.34 5.99
CA GLU A 328 -15.05 -18.27 4.58
C GLU A 328 -13.75 -17.51 4.30
N ARG A 329 -13.53 -16.37 4.95
CA ARG A 329 -12.34 -15.50 4.78
C ARG A 329 -11.01 -16.18 5.14
N ARG A 330 -11.07 -17.27 5.88
CA ARG A 330 -9.89 -18.07 6.22
C ARG A 330 -9.41 -18.89 5.03
N GLY A 331 -10.29 -19.19 4.07
CA GLY A 331 -9.98 -20.02 2.90
C GLY A 331 -9.72 -21.47 3.27
N PHE A 332 -8.98 -22.17 2.42
CA PHE A 332 -8.61 -23.58 2.68
C PHE A 332 -7.47 -24.04 1.76
N VAL A 333 -6.82 -25.15 2.18
CA VAL A 333 -5.86 -25.92 1.38
C VAL A 333 -6.58 -27.14 0.83
N PRO A 334 -6.78 -27.28 -0.50
CA PRO A 334 -7.45 -28.44 -1.10
C PRO A 334 -6.57 -29.69 -1.02
N THR A 335 -7.22 -30.85 -0.93
CA THR A 335 -6.55 -32.16 -0.91
C THR A 335 -6.86 -33.00 -2.16
N ASP A 336 -7.62 -32.43 -3.10
CA ASP A 336 -8.11 -33.07 -4.31
C ASP A 336 -7.49 -32.50 -5.60
N GLY A 337 -6.54 -31.59 -5.47
CA GLY A 337 -5.87 -30.91 -6.59
C GLY A 337 -6.64 -29.72 -7.15
N SER A 338 -7.83 -29.38 -6.65
CA SER A 338 -8.56 -28.17 -7.07
C SER A 338 -7.71 -26.91 -6.79
N ASN A 339 -7.92 -25.86 -7.55
CA ASN A 339 -7.14 -24.61 -7.49
C ASN A 339 -5.62 -24.87 -7.48
N LEU A 340 -5.12 -25.70 -8.42
CA LEU A 340 -3.71 -26.09 -8.56
C LEU A 340 -3.14 -26.84 -7.32
N GLY A 341 -3.98 -27.35 -6.42
CA GLY A 341 -3.57 -27.91 -5.12
C GLY A 341 -3.13 -26.86 -4.09
N ILE A 342 -3.10 -25.58 -4.47
CA ILE A 342 -2.60 -24.49 -3.62
C ILE A 342 -3.67 -24.03 -2.63
N GLY A 343 -4.90 -23.82 -3.10
CA GLY A 343 -5.95 -23.18 -2.33
C GLY A 343 -5.85 -21.66 -2.29
N TYR A 344 -6.47 -21.06 -1.30
CA TYR A 344 -6.48 -19.61 -1.05
C TYR A 344 -6.79 -19.32 0.41
N GLY A 345 -6.63 -18.04 0.82
CA GLY A 345 -6.67 -17.66 2.22
C GLY A 345 -5.37 -18.02 2.94
N PHE A 346 -5.48 -18.65 4.07
CA PHE A 346 -4.33 -19.01 4.90
C PHE A 346 -3.88 -20.45 4.62
N LEU A 347 -2.65 -20.61 4.12
CA LEU A 347 -2.05 -21.91 3.85
C LEU A 347 -1.25 -22.35 5.07
N ILE A 348 -1.78 -23.32 5.81
CA ILE A 348 -1.15 -23.95 6.97
C ILE A 348 -1.20 -25.47 6.82
N GLY A 349 -0.27 -26.20 7.43
CA GLY A 349 -0.19 -27.66 7.37
C GLY A 349 0.37 -28.19 6.06
N GLN A 350 0.09 -29.45 5.73
CA GLN A 350 0.56 -30.09 4.52
C GLN A 350 0.03 -29.42 3.27
N GLN A 351 0.91 -29.17 2.30
CA GLN A 351 0.58 -28.61 0.99
C GLN A 351 0.51 -29.73 -0.06
N TYR A 352 -0.30 -29.51 -1.10
CA TYR A 352 -0.57 -30.48 -2.13
C TYR A 352 -0.32 -29.90 -3.52
N ASP A 353 -0.12 -30.76 -4.51
CA ASP A 353 -0.01 -30.37 -5.91
C ASP A 353 -1.36 -30.46 -6.64
N GLU A 354 -1.37 -30.14 -7.93
CA GLU A 354 -2.55 -30.16 -8.81
C GLU A 354 -3.18 -31.58 -8.98
N THR A 355 -2.50 -32.64 -8.55
CA THR A 355 -3.02 -34.01 -8.56
C THR A 355 -3.58 -34.44 -7.21
N GLY A 356 -3.47 -33.59 -6.18
CA GLY A 356 -3.79 -33.92 -4.79
C GLY A 356 -2.68 -34.73 -4.08
N ALA A 357 -1.48 -34.86 -4.67
CA ALA A 357 -0.37 -35.51 -4.00
C ALA A 357 0.33 -34.57 -3.01
N ALA A 358 0.72 -35.09 -1.85
CA ALA A 358 1.43 -34.33 -0.84
C ALA A 358 2.79 -33.84 -1.36
N MET A 359 3.05 -32.56 -1.26
CA MET A 359 4.30 -31.94 -1.70
C MET A 359 5.43 -32.04 -0.67
N THR A 360 6.65 -31.88 -1.17
CA THR A 360 7.88 -31.76 -0.36
C THR A 360 8.54 -30.41 -0.61
N ASP A 361 9.35 -29.96 0.36
CA ASP A 361 10.25 -28.81 0.19
C ASP A 361 11.45 -29.17 -0.72
N ARG A 362 12.32 -28.23 -1.05
CA ARG A 362 13.52 -28.48 -1.88
C ARG A 362 14.49 -29.48 -1.27
N PRO A 363 14.68 -29.56 0.06
CA PRO A 363 15.44 -30.64 0.71
C PRO A 363 14.74 -32.00 0.72
N GLY A 364 13.48 -32.14 0.29
CA GLY A 364 12.73 -33.39 0.22
C GLY A 364 11.95 -33.75 1.48
N GLN A 365 11.75 -32.84 2.41
CA GLN A 365 10.91 -33.05 3.58
C GLN A 365 9.44 -32.71 3.24
N PRO A 366 8.43 -33.28 3.91
CA PRO A 366 7.03 -32.92 3.72
C PRO A 366 6.84 -31.41 3.82
N LEU A 367 6.20 -30.78 2.84
CA LEU A 367 5.93 -29.36 2.81
C LEU A 367 4.76 -29.04 3.75
N ILE A 368 5.07 -28.90 5.03
CA ILE A 368 4.11 -28.59 6.09
C ILE A 368 4.38 -27.18 6.59
N PHE A 369 3.51 -26.24 6.26
CA PHE A 369 3.64 -24.88 6.79
C PHE A 369 3.28 -24.86 8.27
N THR A 370 4.22 -24.35 9.09
CA THR A 370 4.06 -24.25 10.54
C THR A 370 3.34 -22.97 10.93
N LYS A 371 2.62 -23.02 12.07
CA LYS A 371 1.94 -21.83 12.57
C LYS A 371 2.90 -20.81 13.17
N GLU A 372 3.84 -21.28 13.98
CA GLU A 372 4.72 -20.44 14.78
C GLU A 372 6.04 -20.12 14.08
N PHE A 373 6.59 -18.95 14.40
CA PHE A 373 7.93 -18.52 14.02
C PHE A 373 8.89 -18.61 15.21
N PRO A 374 10.07 -19.23 15.04
CA PRO A 374 11.12 -19.19 16.07
C PRO A 374 11.78 -17.79 16.17
N GLY A 375 11.69 -16.96 15.13
CA GLY A 375 12.27 -15.65 15.03
C GLY A 375 12.21 -15.11 13.61
N LEU A 376 12.71 -13.89 13.38
CA LEU A 376 12.78 -13.31 12.03
C LEU A 376 13.98 -13.84 11.22
N LEU A 377 14.89 -14.57 11.85
CA LEU A 377 16.08 -15.17 11.26
C LEU A 377 16.10 -16.67 11.51
N GLY A 378 16.83 -17.41 10.66
CA GLY A 378 17.05 -18.84 10.84
C GLY A 378 15.83 -19.72 10.48
N ASN A 379 14.91 -19.19 9.70
CA ASN A 379 13.73 -19.91 9.25
C ASN A 379 14.08 -20.85 8.08
N ASP A 380 13.40 -21.99 8.02
CA ASP A 380 13.43 -22.89 6.86
C ASP A 380 12.30 -22.53 5.87
N GLU A 381 12.18 -23.32 4.80
CA GLU A 381 11.19 -23.10 3.74
C GLU A 381 9.74 -23.28 4.20
N ARG A 382 9.52 -23.98 5.31
CA ARG A 382 8.20 -24.40 5.83
C ARG A 382 7.69 -23.50 6.97
N THR A 383 8.55 -22.66 7.54
CA THR A 383 8.22 -21.84 8.69
C THR A 383 7.14 -20.80 8.35
N GLY A 384 6.08 -20.73 9.13
CA GLY A 384 5.03 -19.69 9.07
C GLY A 384 3.91 -19.98 8.06
N ILE A 385 2.74 -19.45 8.36
CA ILE A 385 1.54 -19.51 7.53
C ILE A 385 1.70 -18.61 6.30
N ARG A 386 1.35 -19.09 5.10
CA ARG A 386 1.28 -18.27 3.90
C ARG A 386 -0.12 -17.72 3.74
N THR A 387 -0.22 -16.56 3.11
CA THR A 387 -1.51 -15.87 2.92
C THR A 387 -1.68 -15.49 1.46
N ILE A 388 -2.74 -15.97 0.84
CA ILE A 388 -3.08 -15.73 -0.56
C ILE A 388 -4.55 -15.31 -0.65
N LYS A 389 -4.81 -14.12 -1.18
CA LYS A 389 -6.15 -13.59 -1.32
C LYS A 389 -6.69 -13.72 -2.74
N TYR A 390 -5.86 -13.42 -3.73
CA TYR A 390 -6.17 -13.66 -5.12
C TYR A 390 -6.02 -15.13 -5.48
N HIS A 391 -6.89 -15.64 -6.34
CA HIS A 391 -6.85 -17.02 -6.77
C HIS A 391 -5.54 -17.36 -7.49
N PRO A 392 -4.80 -18.41 -7.09
CA PRO A 392 -3.55 -18.79 -7.75
C PRO A 392 -3.71 -19.16 -9.23
N GLU A 393 -4.83 -19.77 -9.64
CA GLU A 393 -5.14 -20.04 -11.05
C GLU A 393 -5.13 -18.77 -11.91
N ASN A 394 -5.38 -17.66 -11.31
CA ASN A 394 -5.44 -16.33 -11.89
C ASN A 394 -4.13 -15.53 -11.71
N GLY A 395 -3.02 -16.20 -11.38
CA GLY A 395 -1.72 -15.56 -11.12
C GLY A 395 -1.14 -14.77 -12.29
N SER A 396 -1.68 -14.96 -13.49
CA SER A 396 -1.39 -14.17 -14.68
C SER A 396 -2.30 -12.95 -14.83
N PHE A 397 -3.17 -12.64 -13.89
CA PHE A 397 -4.01 -11.44 -13.93
C PHE A 397 -3.14 -10.23 -14.10
N THR A 398 -3.48 -9.43 -15.09
CA THR A 398 -2.73 -8.25 -15.46
C THR A 398 -3.40 -6.97 -15.02
N ASN A 399 -4.68 -7.00 -14.62
CA ASN A 399 -5.50 -5.79 -14.59
C ASN A 399 -6.54 -5.78 -13.49
N HIS A 400 -6.29 -6.24 -12.27
CA HIS A 400 -7.34 -6.25 -11.25
C HIS A 400 -6.80 -6.22 -9.80
N GLU A 401 -5.85 -5.35 -9.50
CA GLU A 401 -5.45 -5.12 -8.11
C GLU A 401 -6.48 -4.20 -7.43
N ILE A 402 -7.31 -4.74 -6.53
CA ILE A 402 -8.35 -3.98 -5.84
C ILE A 402 -7.72 -2.97 -4.88
N VAL A 403 -8.13 -1.72 -5.00
CA VAL A 403 -7.67 -0.59 -4.17
C VAL A 403 -8.75 -0.17 -3.19
N PHE A 404 -9.99 0.00 -3.67
CA PHE A 404 -11.15 0.37 -2.86
C PHE A 404 -12.29 -0.63 -3.08
N ARG A 405 -12.88 -1.05 -1.97
CA ARG A 405 -13.93 -2.06 -1.96
C ARG A 405 -15.06 -1.70 -1.00
N TYR A 406 -16.31 -2.06 -1.34
CA TYR A 406 -17.49 -1.68 -0.58
C TYR A 406 -17.52 -2.23 0.85
N ALA A 407 -16.98 -3.42 1.11
CA ALA A 407 -16.91 -3.94 2.47
C ALA A 407 -16.10 -3.03 3.42
N ASP A 408 -15.02 -2.39 2.92
CA ASP A 408 -14.34 -1.36 3.73
C ASP A 408 -15.21 -0.13 3.93
N ALA A 409 -15.91 0.36 2.90
CA ALA A 409 -16.87 1.45 3.04
C ALA A 409 -17.97 1.11 4.06
N HIS A 410 -18.50 -0.10 4.02
CA HIS A 410 -19.48 -0.61 4.97
C HIS A 410 -18.94 -0.61 6.41
N LEU A 411 -17.71 -1.08 6.61
CA LEU A 411 -17.03 -1.06 7.92
C LEU A 411 -16.71 0.37 8.39
N MET A 412 -16.33 1.28 7.47
CA MET A 412 -16.16 2.71 7.80
C MET A 412 -17.45 3.33 8.30
N LYS A 413 -18.59 3.04 7.66
CA LYS A 413 -19.91 3.50 8.10
C LYS A 413 -20.27 2.93 9.48
N ALA A 414 -20.10 1.63 9.70
CA ALA A 414 -20.35 1.00 10.99
C ALA A 414 -19.50 1.63 12.11
N GLU A 415 -18.21 1.85 11.86
CA GLU A 415 -17.30 2.52 12.79
C GLU A 415 -17.73 3.97 13.05
N ALA A 416 -18.10 4.72 12.02
CA ALA A 416 -18.54 6.10 12.14
C ALA A 416 -19.81 6.22 13.01
N ILE A 417 -20.78 5.31 12.84
CA ILE A 417 -21.97 5.23 13.69
C ILE A 417 -21.58 4.92 15.14
N PHE A 418 -20.72 3.93 15.37
CA PHE A 418 -20.20 3.59 16.69
C PHE A 418 -19.50 4.77 17.37
N ARG A 419 -18.82 5.63 16.60
CA ARG A 419 -18.13 6.85 17.05
C ARG A 419 -19.02 8.09 17.12
N GLY A 420 -20.35 7.97 16.99
CA GLY A 420 -21.32 9.02 17.20
C GLY A 420 -21.85 9.72 15.93
N GLY A 421 -21.58 9.17 14.75
CA GLY A 421 -22.20 9.60 13.48
C GLY A 421 -23.71 9.30 13.48
N THR A 422 -24.49 10.20 12.91
CA THR A 422 -25.94 10.03 12.77
C THR A 422 -26.26 9.17 11.55
N SER A 423 -27.06 8.10 11.75
CA SER A 423 -27.54 7.19 10.71
C SER A 423 -28.90 6.63 11.09
N GLY A 424 -29.63 6.09 10.11
CA GLY A 424 -30.78 5.22 10.34
C GLY A 424 -30.38 3.75 10.60
N ASP A 425 -29.13 3.39 10.32
CA ASP A 425 -28.60 2.04 10.53
C ASP A 425 -27.99 1.90 11.93
N ASP A 426 -27.77 0.64 12.35
CA ASP A 426 -27.18 0.27 13.64
C ASP A 426 -25.82 -0.41 13.40
N ALA A 427 -24.76 0.08 14.05
CA ALA A 427 -23.40 -0.39 13.86
C ALA A 427 -23.23 -1.89 14.17
N LEU A 428 -23.82 -2.40 15.25
CA LEU A 428 -23.75 -3.81 15.62
C LEU A 428 -24.42 -4.70 14.58
N THR A 429 -25.57 -4.26 14.09
CA THR A 429 -26.31 -4.95 13.02
C THR A 429 -25.45 -5.01 11.75
N MET A 430 -24.86 -3.90 11.33
CA MET A 430 -24.01 -3.84 10.13
C MET A 430 -22.81 -4.80 10.23
N ILE A 431 -22.14 -4.84 11.36
CA ILE A 431 -21.01 -5.78 11.57
C ILE A 431 -21.49 -7.23 11.52
N ASN A 432 -22.62 -7.54 12.16
CA ASN A 432 -23.16 -8.90 12.14
C ASN A 432 -23.68 -9.32 10.74
N ASP A 433 -24.19 -8.41 9.95
CA ASP A 433 -24.60 -8.67 8.57
C ASP A 433 -23.38 -9.04 7.71
N LEU A 434 -22.27 -8.31 7.84
CA LEU A 434 -21.00 -8.67 7.18
C LEU A 434 -20.51 -10.05 7.67
N ARG A 435 -20.50 -10.31 8.96
CA ARG A 435 -20.11 -11.61 9.52
C ARG A 435 -20.98 -12.75 8.99
N ALA A 436 -22.29 -12.54 8.89
CA ALA A 436 -23.22 -13.54 8.34
C ALA A 436 -22.93 -13.84 6.85
N ILE A 437 -22.69 -12.81 6.04
CA ILE A 437 -22.38 -13.00 4.62
C ILE A 437 -21.00 -13.66 4.38
N ARG A 438 -20.08 -13.55 5.36
CA ARG A 438 -18.77 -14.24 5.38
C ARG A 438 -18.82 -15.60 6.09
N ASN A 439 -20.00 -16.14 6.32
CA ASN A 439 -20.21 -17.46 6.89
C ASN A 439 -19.55 -17.68 8.26
N THR A 440 -19.48 -16.64 9.11
CA THR A 440 -19.03 -16.83 10.49
C THR A 440 -20.09 -17.56 11.31
N SER A 441 -19.65 -18.39 12.24
CA SER A 441 -20.55 -19.20 13.09
C SER A 441 -21.09 -18.39 14.30
N THR A 442 -20.48 -17.25 14.62
CA THR A 442 -20.80 -16.43 15.78
C THR A 442 -21.28 -15.03 15.40
N SER A 443 -22.16 -14.46 16.23
CA SER A 443 -22.58 -13.06 16.13
C SER A 443 -22.16 -12.32 17.40
N LEU A 444 -21.82 -11.03 17.24
CA LEU A 444 -21.52 -10.15 18.37
C LEU A 444 -22.82 -9.70 19.05
N THR A 445 -22.77 -9.52 20.36
CA THR A 445 -23.90 -9.02 21.17
C THR A 445 -23.73 -7.57 21.59
N ALA A 446 -22.53 -7.04 21.47
CA ALA A 446 -22.15 -5.64 21.69
C ALA A 446 -20.90 -5.35 20.84
N LEU A 447 -20.57 -4.07 20.63
CA LEU A 447 -19.36 -3.63 19.96
C LEU A 447 -18.39 -2.96 20.92
N THR A 448 -17.12 -3.26 20.76
CA THR A 448 -15.99 -2.53 21.31
C THR A 448 -15.08 -2.05 20.19
N ASP A 449 -14.15 -1.14 20.49
CA ASP A 449 -13.09 -0.74 19.52
C ASP A 449 -12.32 -1.97 19.02
N GLN A 450 -12.04 -2.96 19.88
CA GLN A 450 -11.32 -4.17 19.49
C GLN A 450 -12.13 -5.04 18.53
N ASP A 451 -13.43 -5.19 18.74
CA ASP A 451 -14.30 -5.97 17.84
C ASP A 451 -14.30 -5.38 16.43
N ILE A 452 -14.33 -4.04 16.32
CA ILE A 452 -14.29 -3.35 15.01
C ILE A 452 -12.93 -3.52 14.36
N LEU A 453 -11.84 -3.32 15.11
CA LEU A 453 -10.47 -3.49 14.59
C LEU A 453 -10.20 -4.92 14.11
N ASP A 454 -10.68 -5.92 14.85
CA ASP A 454 -10.56 -7.33 14.49
C ASP A 454 -11.40 -7.67 13.26
N GLU A 455 -12.63 -7.14 13.17
CA GLU A 455 -13.46 -7.37 11.98
C GLU A 455 -12.87 -6.72 10.73
N ARG A 456 -12.31 -5.51 10.86
CA ARG A 456 -11.56 -4.85 9.78
C ARG A 456 -10.33 -5.69 9.37
N GLY A 457 -9.57 -6.22 10.33
CA GLY A 457 -8.45 -7.11 10.05
C GLY A 457 -8.88 -8.37 9.30
N ARG A 458 -9.95 -9.06 9.78
CA ARG A 458 -10.47 -10.25 9.10
C ARG A 458 -10.96 -9.99 7.69
N GLU A 459 -11.56 -8.84 7.46
CA GLU A 459 -12.12 -8.50 6.14
C GLU A 459 -11.06 -7.99 5.15
N LEU A 460 -10.14 -7.13 5.61
CA LEU A 460 -9.31 -6.29 4.75
C LEU A 460 -7.84 -6.72 4.69
N TYR A 461 -7.49 -7.92 5.19
CA TYR A 461 -6.09 -8.36 5.15
C TYR A 461 -5.52 -8.32 3.72
N LYS A 462 -4.26 -7.88 3.58
CA LYS A 462 -3.55 -7.67 2.32
C LYS A 462 -4.16 -6.58 1.41
N GLU A 463 -4.90 -5.60 1.97
CA GLU A 463 -5.53 -4.51 1.22
C GLU A 463 -5.05 -3.11 1.66
N PHE A 464 -3.83 -2.95 2.17
CA PHE A 464 -3.16 -1.69 2.56
C PHE A 464 -3.66 -1.03 3.86
N TRP A 465 -4.73 -1.50 4.52
CA TRP A 465 -5.42 -0.69 5.53
C TRP A 465 -5.02 -0.99 6.97
N ARG A 466 -4.37 -2.13 7.27
CA ARG A 466 -4.11 -2.55 8.64
C ARG A 466 -3.31 -1.53 9.46
N ARG A 467 -2.26 -0.92 8.86
CA ARG A 467 -1.48 0.13 9.53
C ARG A 467 -2.35 1.35 9.89
N ASN A 468 -3.13 1.87 8.94
CA ASN A 468 -4.02 3.00 9.16
C ASN A 468 -5.04 2.69 10.27
N ASP A 469 -5.62 1.50 10.26
CA ASP A 469 -6.56 1.04 11.29
C ASP A 469 -5.88 0.94 12.66
N GLN A 470 -4.74 0.27 12.77
CA GLN A 470 -4.02 0.14 14.05
C GLN A 470 -3.64 1.51 14.64
N ILE A 471 -3.25 2.48 13.82
CA ILE A 471 -2.95 3.85 14.28
C ILE A 471 -4.21 4.51 14.81
N ARG A 472 -5.35 4.43 14.09
CA ARG A 472 -6.62 5.04 14.49
C ARG A 472 -7.17 4.44 15.78
N PHE A 473 -6.95 3.15 16.02
CA PHE A 473 -7.36 2.45 17.26
C PHE A 473 -6.28 2.48 18.37
N GLY A 474 -5.15 3.19 18.14
CA GLY A 474 -4.07 3.32 19.14
C GLY A 474 -3.29 2.03 19.40
N LYS A 475 -3.28 1.09 18.44
CA LYS A 475 -2.65 -0.23 18.58
C LYS A 475 -1.30 -0.38 17.91
N PHE A 476 -0.95 0.51 16.97
CA PHE A 476 0.25 0.39 16.15
C PHE A 476 1.57 0.42 16.96
N ALA A 477 1.59 1.12 18.09
CA ALA A 477 2.75 1.15 18.98
C ALA A 477 2.78 -0.01 20.01
N GLU A 478 1.70 -0.81 20.14
CA GLU A 478 1.69 -1.97 21.04
C GLU A 478 2.62 -3.08 20.51
N PRO A 479 3.21 -3.92 21.39
CA PRO A 479 3.99 -5.07 20.96
C PRO A 479 3.08 -6.17 20.41
N TRP A 480 3.60 -6.91 19.43
CA TRP A 480 3.00 -8.15 18.91
C TRP A 480 4.10 -9.16 18.54
N GLY A 481 3.74 -10.29 18.00
CA GLY A 481 4.67 -11.37 17.69
C GLY A 481 5.91 -10.89 16.94
N LEU A 482 7.09 -11.13 17.50
CA LEU A 482 8.41 -10.76 16.99
C LEU A 482 8.68 -9.24 16.90
N LYS A 483 7.79 -8.39 17.38
CA LYS A 483 7.98 -6.95 17.54
C LYS A 483 7.87 -6.56 19.01
N SER A 484 8.93 -6.00 19.55
CA SER A 484 8.99 -5.53 20.94
C SER A 484 9.02 -4.00 21.07
N SER A 485 9.18 -3.27 19.97
CA SER A 485 9.16 -1.81 19.97
C SER A 485 7.78 -1.29 20.39
N THR A 486 7.77 -0.28 21.27
CA THR A 486 6.57 0.42 21.77
C THR A 486 6.71 1.93 21.59
N GLU A 487 7.52 2.36 20.65
CA GLU A 487 7.82 3.76 20.39
C GLU A 487 6.66 4.46 19.67
N ASP A 488 5.92 5.32 20.34
CA ASP A 488 4.74 6.02 19.82
C ASP A 488 5.03 6.88 18.56
N PHE A 489 6.26 7.39 18.43
CA PHE A 489 6.62 8.19 17.26
C PHE A 489 6.63 7.40 15.96
N ARG A 490 6.68 6.06 16.01
CA ARG A 490 6.68 5.18 14.84
C ARG A 490 5.38 5.20 14.03
N VAL A 491 4.33 5.83 14.53
CA VAL A 491 3.09 6.07 13.78
C VAL A 491 3.30 6.91 12.51
N LEU A 492 4.42 7.67 12.46
CA LEU A 492 4.87 8.35 11.25
C LEU A 492 6.21 7.77 10.80
N PHE A 493 6.42 7.68 9.50
CA PHE A 493 7.73 7.42 8.94
C PHE A 493 8.62 8.67 9.03
N PRO A 494 9.95 8.50 9.05
CA PRO A 494 10.84 9.65 8.98
C PRO A 494 10.72 10.35 7.63
N ILE A 495 10.91 11.67 7.63
CA ILE A 495 11.16 12.38 6.39
C ILE A 495 12.49 11.86 5.82
N PRO A 496 12.55 11.42 4.55
CA PRO A 496 13.78 10.89 3.97
C PRO A 496 14.95 11.87 4.08
N ALA A 497 16.13 11.37 4.41
CA ALA A 497 17.30 12.22 4.63
C ALA A 497 17.63 13.11 3.42
N THR A 498 17.43 12.61 2.19
CA THR A 498 17.62 13.38 0.96
C THR A 498 16.57 14.46 0.77
N ALA A 499 15.32 14.23 1.18
CA ALA A 499 14.26 15.22 1.10
C ALA A 499 14.55 16.42 2.03
N LEU A 500 15.02 16.18 3.25
CA LEU A 500 15.45 17.23 4.17
C LEU A 500 16.60 18.10 3.63
N LEU A 501 17.45 17.53 2.78
CA LEU A 501 18.54 18.26 2.15
C LEU A 501 18.08 19.10 0.98
N SER A 502 17.02 18.67 0.27
CA SER A 502 16.52 19.34 -0.92
C SER A 502 15.44 20.39 -0.63
N ASN A 503 14.75 20.32 0.50
CA ASN A 503 13.74 21.32 0.87
C ASN A 503 13.95 21.76 2.36
N PRO A 504 14.48 22.97 2.61
CA PRO A 504 14.76 23.48 3.94
C PRO A 504 13.50 23.77 4.78
N ASN A 505 12.31 23.76 4.16
CA ASN A 505 11.04 23.92 4.87
C ASN A 505 10.58 22.64 5.57
N LEU A 506 11.17 21.47 5.23
CA LEU A 506 10.90 20.20 5.89
C LEU A 506 11.63 20.12 7.24
N THR A 507 11.00 19.48 8.19
CA THR A 507 11.60 19.15 9.48
C THR A 507 11.49 17.65 9.72
N GLN A 508 12.48 17.06 10.38
CA GLN A 508 12.41 15.62 10.72
C GLN A 508 11.29 15.36 11.72
N ASN A 509 10.56 14.28 11.52
CA ASN A 509 9.55 13.83 12.48
C ASN A 509 10.21 13.51 13.84
N PRO A 510 9.55 13.84 14.96
CA PRO A 510 10.10 13.55 16.29
C PRO A 510 10.49 12.09 16.46
N GLY A 511 11.64 11.84 17.09
CA GLY A 511 12.15 10.49 17.36
C GLY A 511 13.13 9.93 16.33
N TYR A 512 13.32 10.61 15.18
CA TYR A 512 14.25 10.18 14.11
C TYR A 512 15.50 11.04 13.99
#